data_082c1b447383be57b9458bca286c1856
#
_entry.id   082c1b447383be57b9458bca286c1856
#
_cell.length_a   1.000
_cell.length_b   1.000
_cell.length_c   1.000
_cell.angle_alpha   90.00
_cell.angle_beta   90.00
_cell.angle_gamma   90.00
#
_symmetry.space_group_name_H-M   'P 1'
#
loop_
_entity.id
_entity.type
_entity.pdbx_description
1 polymer ?
#
loop_
_entity_poly.entity_id
_entity_poly.type
_entity_poly.pdbx_seq_one_letter_code
_entity_poly.pdbx_strand_id
1 'polypeptide(L)'
;MGSLGGEEGARRRPRFLCLHGFRTSAEIMRKQVLGKWRADVTARLDLVFADAPFPAEGKSDVEGIFDPPYYEWFQFDKDFLEYRNLDKCLAYIEELMIKDGPFDGLMGFSQGAILSAALPGLQKRGLALTRVPKIKYLIIIGGAKFQSPTMAEKSYANKIACPSLHFIGDNDFLKGYGEKLLESCVDSFIVRHPKGHTVPRLDDKSLEVTLSFLEKIEKETSEHSSTEVDEKEVCL
;
A
#
# COMPACT_ATOMS: atom_id res chain seq x y z
N MET A 1 27.77 39.71 -14.85
CA MET A 1 27.91 38.33 -14.32
C MET A 1 26.58 37.97 -13.69
N GLY A 2 25.69 37.36 -14.46
CA GLY A 2 24.38 36.90 -13.99
C GLY A 2 24.49 35.49 -13.47
N SER A 3 24.17 35.27 -12.21
CA SER A 3 24.02 33.97 -11.59
C SER A 3 22.76 33.33 -12.11
N LEU A 4 22.88 32.31 -12.95
CA LEU A 4 21.81 31.40 -13.29
C LEU A 4 21.69 30.39 -12.13
N GLY A 5 20.93 30.75 -11.11
CA GLY A 5 20.40 29.79 -10.13
C GLY A 5 19.27 29.00 -10.81
N GLY A 6 19.60 27.84 -11.34
CA GLY A 6 18.56 26.88 -11.75
C GLY A 6 17.77 26.47 -10.50
N GLU A 7 16.51 26.83 -10.43
CA GLU A 7 15.56 26.20 -9.50
C GLU A 7 15.48 24.72 -9.90
N GLU A 8 16.15 23.84 -9.16
CA GLU A 8 15.84 22.42 -9.16
C GLU A 8 14.37 22.31 -8.73
N GLY A 9 13.48 22.11 -9.68
CA GLY A 9 12.06 21.91 -9.42
C GLY A 9 11.90 20.81 -8.36
N ALA A 10 11.32 21.16 -7.22
CA ALA A 10 11.13 20.25 -6.09
C ALA A 10 10.45 18.96 -6.61
N ARG A 11 11.19 17.84 -6.60
CA ARG A 11 10.67 16.55 -7.05
C ARG A 11 9.40 16.22 -6.28
N ARG A 12 8.30 15.91 -6.99
CA ARG A 12 7.05 15.50 -6.40
C ARG A 12 7.25 14.17 -5.64
N ARG A 13 6.82 14.13 -4.39
CA ARG A 13 6.86 12.90 -3.58
C ARG A 13 5.83 11.89 -4.10
N PRO A 14 6.18 10.59 -4.22
CA PRO A 14 5.20 9.55 -4.53
C PRO A 14 4.08 9.53 -3.50
N ARG A 15 2.83 9.53 -3.97
CA ARG A 15 1.62 9.61 -3.14
C ARG A 15 1.00 8.24 -2.96
N PHE A 16 0.79 7.84 -1.72
CA PHE A 16 0.23 6.54 -1.35
C PHE A 16 -1.06 6.66 -0.57
N LEU A 17 -2.09 5.90 -0.99
CA LEU A 17 -3.26 5.66 -0.15
C LEU A 17 -2.94 4.53 0.83
N CYS A 18 -3.08 4.82 2.12
CA CYS A 18 -2.70 3.92 3.21
C CYS A 18 -3.94 3.24 3.81
N LEU A 19 -3.98 1.91 3.72
CA LEU A 19 -5.07 1.05 4.16
C LEU A 19 -4.68 0.32 5.45
N HIS A 20 -5.37 0.63 6.53
CA HIS A 20 -5.08 0.11 7.89
C HIS A 20 -5.43 -1.38 8.07
N GLY A 21 -5.01 -1.97 9.18
CA GLY A 21 -5.28 -3.35 9.55
C GLY A 21 -6.72 -3.59 10.03
N PHE A 22 -7.09 -4.87 10.15
CA PHE A 22 -8.39 -5.32 10.61
C PHE A 22 -8.71 -4.75 12.01
N ARG A 23 -9.90 -4.16 12.15
CA ARG A 23 -10.40 -3.56 13.39
C ARG A 23 -9.46 -2.52 14.00
N THR A 24 -8.86 -1.69 13.13
CA THR A 24 -8.07 -0.52 13.54
C THR A 24 -8.61 0.74 12.83
N SER A 25 -7.80 1.78 12.65
CA SER A 25 -8.22 3.00 11.98
C SER A 25 -7.06 3.68 11.23
N ALA A 26 -7.37 4.66 10.40
CA ALA A 26 -6.42 5.53 9.74
C ALA A 26 -5.45 6.18 10.73
N GLU A 27 -5.96 6.71 11.83
CA GLU A 27 -5.17 7.37 12.87
C GLU A 27 -4.24 6.38 13.59
N ILE A 28 -4.69 5.15 13.84
CA ILE A 28 -3.86 4.10 14.44
C ILE A 28 -2.71 3.75 13.50
N MET A 29 -3.00 3.50 12.22
CA MET A 29 -1.95 3.20 11.24
C MET A 29 -0.98 4.37 11.07
N ARG A 30 -1.48 5.61 11.06
CA ARG A 30 -0.66 6.81 11.00
C ARG A 30 0.32 6.87 12.17
N LYS A 31 -0.16 6.67 13.40
CA LYS A 31 0.67 6.60 14.61
C LYS A 31 1.71 5.48 14.54
N GLN A 32 1.32 4.30 14.05
CA GLN A 32 2.23 3.16 13.91
C GLN A 32 3.34 3.44 12.91
N VAL A 33 3.03 3.98 11.74
CA VAL A 33 4.01 4.27 10.69
C VAL A 33 4.91 5.44 11.10
N LEU A 34 4.33 6.60 11.39
CA LEU A 34 5.09 7.81 11.70
C LEU A 34 5.84 7.72 13.04
N GLY A 35 5.36 6.90 13.98
CA GLY A 35 6.03 6.67 15.26
C GLY A 35 7.16 5.64 15.21
N LYS A 36 7.26 4.84 14.16
CA LYS A 36 8.25 3.75 14.05
C LYS A 36 9.23 3.94 12.90
N TRP A 37 8.81 4.56 11.80
CA TRP A 37 9.67 4.80 10.64
C TRP A 37 10.45 6.11 10.83
N ARG A 38 11.64 6.15 10.28
CA ARG A 38 12.51 7.31 10.35
C ARG A 38 11.96 8.46 9.52
N ALA A 39 12.22 9.69 9.97
CA ALA A 39 11.77 10.89 9.28
C ALA A 39 12.35 11.03 7.85
N ASP A 40 13.57 10.54 7.62
CA ASP A 40 14.21 10.53 6.30
C ASP A 40 13.51 9.59 5.29
N VAL A 41 12.79 8.59 5.76
CA VAL A 41 11.92 7.73 4.94
C VAL A 41 10.56 8.39 4.72
N THR A 42 9.89 8.79 5.81
CA THR A 42 8.51 9.31 5.72
C THR A 42 8.43 10.66 5.02
N ALA A 43 9.48 11.49 5.09
CA ALA A 43 9.55 12.77 4.39
C ALA A 43 9.64 12.62 2.85
N ARG A 44 10.02 11.46 2.35
CA ARG A 44 10.10 11.15 0.91
C ARG A 44 8.77 10.67 0.31
N LEU A 45 7.77 10.44 1.14
CA LEU A 45 6.45 9.93 0.76
C LEU A 45 5.35 10.95 1.10
N ASP A 46 4.32 10.99 0.29
CA ASP A 46 3.05 11.64 0.61
C ASP A 46 2.03 10.56 1.00
N LEU A 47 1.81 10.38 2.31
CA LEU A 47 1.00 9.31 2.88
C LEU A 47 -0.39 9.83 3.27
N VAL A 48 -1.42 9.32 2.61
CA VAL A 48 -2.83 9.63 2.90
C VAL A 48 -3.47 8.42 3.57
N PHE A 49 -3.78 8.54 4.84
CA PHE A 49 -4.39 7.48 5.64
C PHE A 49 -5.91 7.58 5.59
N ALA A 50 -6.59 6.51 5.24
CA ALA A 50 -8.05 6.46 5.13
C ALA A 50 -8.65 5.44 6.11
N ASP A 51 -9.82 5.79 6.68
CA ASP A 51 -10.63 4.83 7.44
C ASP A 51 -11.38 3.90 6.50
N ALA A 52 -11.51 2.65 6.92
CA ALA A 52 -12.34 1.67 6.23
C ALA A 52 -13.84 2.01 6.38
N PRO A 53 -14.69 1.55 5.44
CA PRO A 53 -16.09 1.99 5.37
C PRO A 53 -17.02 1.38 6.42
N PHE A 54 -16.60 0.30 7.11
CA PHE A 54 -17.47 -0.41 8.05
C PHE A 54 -16.95 -0.30 9.47
N PRO A 55 -17.81 0.06 10.45
CA PRO A 55 -17.48 -0.09 11.87
C PRO A 55 -17.10 -1.53 12.20
N ALA A 56 -16.15 -1.72 13.11
CA ALA A 56 -15.73 -3.04 13.55
C ALA A 56 -16.88 -3.81 14.20
N GLU A 57 -17.12 -5.05 13.75
CA GLU A 57 -18.20 -5.91 14.27
C GLU A 57 -17.78 -6.72 15.51
N GLY A 58 -16.61 -6.45 16.11
CA GLY A 58 -16.12 -7.19 17.26
C GLY A 58 -14.91 -6.56 17.90
N LYS A 59 -14.29 -7.30 18.81
CA LYS A 59 -13.12 -6.82 19.56
C LYS A 59 -11.92 -6.56 18.66
N SER A 60 -11.21 -5.48 18.94
CA SER A 60 -9.93 -5.14 18.29
C SER A 60 -8.76 -5.73 19.06
N ASP A 61 -7.75 -6.23 18.35
CA ASP A 61 -6.49 -6.70 18.94
C ASP A 61 -5.64 -5.55 19.52
N VAL A 62 -5.96 -4.30 19.18
CA VAL A 62 -5.27 -3.11 19.69
C VAL A 62 -6.05 -2.40 20.82
N GLU A 63 -7.17 -2.99 21.26
CA GLU A 63 -7.95 -2.47 22.39
C GLU A 63 -7.09 -2.39 23.65
N GLY A 64 -7.17 -1.25 24.34
CA GLY A 64 -6.31 -0.96 25.51
C GLY A 64 -4.92 -0.42 25.18
N ILE A 65 -4.54 -0.40 23.89
CA ILE A 65 -3.31 0.25 23.40
C ILE A 65 -3.64 1.52 22.62
N PHE A 66 -4.68 1.45 21.80
CA PHE A 66 -5.22 2.56 21.03
C PHE A 66 -6.72 2.70 21.28
N ASP A 67 -7.19 3.93 21.34
CA ASP A 67 -8.61 4.22 21.54
C ASP A 67 -9.43 3.99 20.27
N PRO A 68 -10.74 3.62 20.38
CA PRO A 68 -11.66 3.58 19.25
C PRO A 68 -11.86 5.00 18.65
N PRO A 69 -12.45 5.10 17.45
CA PRO A 69 -13.19 4.05 16.74
C PRO A 69 -12.29 3.08 15.97
N TYR A 70 -12.82 1.85 15.74
CA TYR A 70 -12.18 0.83 14.92
C TYR A 70 -13.07 0.49 13.73
N TYR A 71 -12.44 0.16 12.58
CA TYR A 71 -13.10 -0.11 11.31
C TYR A 71 -12.58 -1.38 10.64
N GLU A 72 -13.37 -1.91 9.70
CA GLU A 72 -13.06 -3.08 8.88
C GLU A 72 -13.24 -2.73 7.41
N TRP A 73 -12.36 -3.22 6.54
CA TRP A 73 -12.50 -3.06 5.09
C TRP A 73 -13.60 -3.95 4.54
N PHE A 74 -13.62 -5.19 5.00
CA PHE A 74 -14.62 -6.20 4.70
C PHE A 74 -14.66 -7.23 5.83
N GLN A 75 -15.70 -8.09 5.85
CA GLN A 75 -15.80 -9.20 6.78
C GLN A 75 -15.49 -10.51 6.06
N PHE A 76 -15.12 -11.54 6.82
CA PHE A 76 -14.76 -12.85 6.30
C PHE A 76 -15.28 -13.95 7.23
N ASP A 77 -15.52 -15.15 6.66
CA ASP A 77 -15.83 -16.33 7.42
C ASP A 77 -14.59 -16.90 8.12
N LYS A 78 -14.79 -17.88 9.01
CA LYS A 78 -13.71 -18.50 9.79
C LYS A 78 -12.60 -19.16 8.95
N ASP A 79 -12.94 -19.57 7.72
CA ASP A 79 -12.03 -20.27 6.82
C ASP A 79 -11.40 -19.31 5.77
N PHE A 80 -11.75 -18.02 5.81
CA PHE A 80 -11.30 -16.97 4.88
C PHE A 80 -11.62 -17.25 3.41
N LEU A 81 -12.69 -18.00 3.16
CA LEU A 81 -13.14 -18.38 1.82
C LEU A 81 -14.23 -17.47 1.29
N GLU A 82 -15.06 -16.92 2.18
CA GLU A 82 -16.15 -16.01 1.85
C GLU A 82 -15.89 -14.62 2.42
N TYR A 83 -16.16 -13.61 1.61
CA TYR A 83 -15.96 -12.20 1.96
C TYR A 83 -17.27 -11.43 1.82
N ARG A 84 -17.72 -10.86 2.93
CA ARG A 84 -18.91 -10.00 2.97
C ARG A 84 -18.49 -8.55 2.79
N ASN A 85 -19.27 -7.78 2.03
CA ASN A 85 -19.06 -6.38 1.74
C ASN A 85 -17.76 -6.04 0.98
N LEU A 86 -17.08 -7.02 0.40
CA LEU A 86 -15.84 -6.78 -0.35
C LEU A 86 -16.08 -5.90 -1.59
N ASP A 87 -17.16 -6.12 -2.32
CA ASP A 87 -17.58 -5.31 -3.46
C ASP A 87 -17.79 -3.84 -3.10
N LYS A 88 -18.47 -3.57 -1.98
CA LYS A 88 -18.68 -2.22 -1.46
C LYS A 88 -17.37 -1.58 -1.01
N CYS A 89 -16.47 -2.37 -0.41
CA CYS A 89 -15.13 -1.92 -0.04
C CYS A 89 -14.33 -1.49 -1.27
N LEU A 90 -14.33 -2.28 -2.34
CA LEU A 90 -13.62 -1.97 -3.58
C LEU A 90 -14.15 -0.67 -4.22
N ALA A 91 -15.47 -0.50 -4.26
CA ALA A 91 -16.11 0.73 -4.75
C ALA A 91 -15.74 1.93 -3.87
N TYR A 92 -15.73 1.77 -2.55
CA TYR A 92 -15.35 2.82 -1.61
C TYR A 92 -13.89 3.28 -1.79
N ILE A 93 -12.96 2.34 -1.98
CA ILE A 93 -11.55 2.66 -2.25
C ILE A 93 -11.43 3.45 -3.57
N GLU A 94 -12.17 3.08 -4.61
CA GLU A 94 -12.17 3.81 -5.87
C GLU A 94 -12.68 5.26 -5.68
N GLU A 95 -13.74 5.47 -4.91
CA GLU A 95 -14.25 6.83 -4.60
C GLU A 95 -13.24 7.65 -3.79
N LEU A 96 -12.54 7.05 -2.81
CA LEU A 96 -11.45 7.71 -2.11
C LEU A 96 -10.34 8.14 -3.07
N MET A 97 -9.97 7.27 -4.00
CA MET A 97 -8.91 7.57 -4.98
C MET A 97 -9.32 8.64 -5.98
N ILE A 98 -10.60 8.72 -6.33
CA ILE A 98 -11.14 9.81 -7.17
C ILE A 98 -11.11 11.13 -6.40
N LYS A 99 -11.57 11.11 -5.16
CA LYS A 99 -11.70 12.31 -4.33
C LYS A 99 -10.36 12.92 -3.93
N ASP A 100 -9.45 12.08 -3.45
CA ASP A 100 -8.22 12.51 -2.79
C ASP A 100 -6.96 12.27 -3.63
N GLY A 101 -7.10 11.69 -4.84
CA GLY A 101 -6.01 11.39 -5.76
C GLY A 101 -5.50 12.58 -6.59
N PRO A 102 -4.62 12.34 -7.54
CA PRO A 102 -4.14 11.01 -7.96
C PRO A 102 -3.16 10.37 -6.97
N PHE A 103 -3.18 9.04 -6.92
CA PHE A 103 -2.25 8.24 -6.14
C PHE A 103 -1.28 7.47 -7.07
N ASP A 104 -0.01 7.36 -6.65
CA ASP A 104 0.99 6.54 -7.35
C ASP A 104 0.96 5.09 -6.88
N GLY A 105 0.60 4.87 -5.62
CA GLY A 105 0.60 3.53 -5.05
C GLY A 105 -0.34 3.34 -3.87
N LEU A 106 -0.32 2.10 -3.38
CA LEU A 106 -1.05 1.69 -2.18
C LEU A 106 -0.05 1.22 -1.12
N MET A 107 -0.31 1.59 0.13
CA MET A 107 0.37 1.06 1.30
C MET A 107 -0.65 0.38 2.19
N GLY A 108 -0.40 -0.86 2.60
CA GLY A 108 -1.34 -1.59 3.44
C GLY A 108 -0.67 -2.31 4.61
N PHE A 109 -1.39 -2.43 5.71
CA PHE A 109 -1.05 -3.29 6.83
C PHE A 109 -2.14 -4.36 7.03
N SER A 110 -1.74 -5.63 7.18
CA SER A 110 -2.67 -6.74 7.49
C SER A 110 -3.82 -6.83 6.46
N GLN A 111 -5.07 -6.64 6.86
CA GLN A 111 -6.23 -6.63 5.95
C GLN A 111 -6.06 -5.59 4.83
N GLY A 112 -5.56 -4.39 5.16
CA GLY A 112 -5.23 -3.37 4.16
C GLY A 112 -4.12 -3.80 3.20
N ALA A 113 -3.16 -4.62 3.66
CA ALA A 113 -2.11 -5.18 2.81
C ALA A 113 -2.64 -6.24 1.84
N ILE A 114 -3.60 -7.08 2.28
CA ILE A 114 -4.28 -8.05 1.41
C ILE A 114 -5.00 -7.32 0.27
N LEU A 115 -5.74 -6.25 0.58
CA LEU A 115 -6.38 -5.40 -0.43
C LEU A 115 -5.37 -4.76 -1.37
N SER A 116 -4.35 -4.10 -0.82
CA SER A 116 -3.32 -3.40 -1.60
C SER A 116 -2.64 -4.33 -2.61
N ALA A 117 -2.36 -5.57 -2.21
CA ALA A 117 -1.73 -6.56 -3.08
C ALA A 117 -2.67 -7.10 -4.17
N ALA A 118 -3.98 -7.17 -3.92
CA ALA A 118 -4.96 -7.69 -4.86
C ALA A 118 -5.39 -6.66 -5.91
N LEU A 119 -5.47 -5.39 -5.52
CA LEU A 119 -6.05 -4.32 -6.33
C LEU A 119 -5.39 -4.12 -7.70
N PRO A 120 -4.05 -4.19 -7.89
CA PRO A 120 -3.45 -4.08 -9.22
C PRO A 120 -3.94 -5.15 -10.20
N GLY A 121 -4.10 -6.39 -9.72
CA GLY A 121 -4.61 -7.49 -10.54
C GLY A 121 -6.09 -7.32 -10.90
N LEU A 122 -6.91 -6.91 -9.93
CA LEU A 122 -8.33 -6.60 -10.16
C LEU A 122 -8.49 -5.41 -11.11
N GLN A 123 -7.66 -4.37 -10.98
CA GLN A 123 -7.65 -3.21 -11.87
C GLN A 123 -7.27 -3.60 -13.29
N LYS A 124 -6.23 -4.41 -13.46
CA LYS A 124 -5.81 -4.91 -14.79
C LYS A 124 -6.92 -5.68 -15.52
N ARG A 125 -7.80 -6.35 -14.79
CA ARG A 125 -8.95 -7.10 -15.32
C ARG A 125 -10.23 -6.28 -15.44
N GLY A 126 -10.21 -5.00 -15.07
CA GLY A 126 -11.40 -4.13 -15.08
C GLY A 126 -12.45 -4.50 -14.02
N LEU A 127 -12.03 -5.16 -12.92
CA LEU A 127 -12.93 -5.62 -11.86
C LEU A 127 -12.99 -4.65 -10.66
N ALA A 128 -12.01 -3.75 -10.55
CA ALA A 128 -11.97 -2.67 -9.55
C ALA A 128 -11.09 -1.53 -10.06
N LEU A 129 -11.22 -0.34 -9.47
CA LEU A 129 -10.40 0.85 -9.75
C LEU A 129 -10.35 1.22 -11.23
N THR A 130 -11.51 1.13 -11.91
CA THR A 130 -11.62 1.32 -13.36
C THR A 130 -11.59 2.78 -13.79
N ARG A 131 -11.88 3.70 -12.86
CA ARG A 131 -11.99 5.15 -13.08
C ARG A 131 -10.79 5.96 -12.56
N VAL A 132 -9.76 5.28 -12.10
CA VAL A 132 -8.55 5.92 -11.54
C VAL A 132 -7.30 5.44 -12.25
N PRO A 133 -6.18 6.21 -12.20
CA PRO A 133 -4.92 5.79 -12.78
C PRO A 133 -4.44 4.45 -12.25
N LYS A 134 -3.65 3.73 -13.04
CA LYS A 134 -3.08 2.44 -12.64
C LYS A 134 -2.20 2.58 -11.40
N ILE A 135 -2.33 1.62 -10.48
CA ILE A 135 -1.43 1.49 -9.34
C ILE A 135 -0.04 1.17 -9.87
N LYS A 136 0.93 2.02 -9.51
CA LYS A 136 2.32 1.92 -9.95
C LYS A 136 3.21 1.24 -8.92
N TYR A 137 2.93 1.40 -7.62
CA TYR A 137 3.79 0.95 -6.52
C TYR A 137 3.00 0.36 -5.37
N LEU A 138 3.60 -0.57 -4.63
CA LEU A 138 3.00 -1.18 -3.43
C LEU A 138 3.98 -1.14 -2.24
N ILE A 139 3.42 -0.90 -1.04
CA ILE A 139 4.10 -1.13 0.24
C ILE A 139 3.20 -2.05 1.06
N ILE A 140 3.67 -3.27 1.32
CA ILE A 140 2.92 -4.37 1.91
C ILE A 140 3.52 -4.75 3.25
N ILE A 141 2.77 -4.54 4.33
CA ILE A 141 3.23 -4.84 5.69
C ILE A 141 2.36 -5.97 6.25
N GLY A 142 2.95 -7.14 6.50
CA GLY A 142 2.22 -8.30 7.02
C GLY A 142 1.06 -8.71 6.12
N GLY A 143 1.29 -8.81 4.82
CA GLY A 143 0.27 -9.12 3.82
C GLY A 143 0.13 -10.61 3.53
N ALA A 144 -0.94 -10.94 2.81
CA ALA A 144 -1.26 -12.27 2.31
C ALA A 144 -2.06 -12.17 1.02
N LYS A 145 -2.22 -13.29 0.31
CA LYS A 145 -3.21 -13.41 -0.76
C LYS A 145 -4.60 -13.62 -0.18
N PHE A 146 -5.63 -13.25 -0.93
CA PHE A 146 -6.97 -13.79 -0.68
C PHE A 146 -6.94 -15.32 -0.71
N GLN A 147 -7.58 -15.96 0.26
CA GLN A 147 -7.58 -17.42 0.38
C GLN A 147 -8.67 -18.07 -0.47
N SER A 148 -9.77 -17.36 -0.77
CA SER A 148 -10.80 -17.82 -1.71
C SER A 148 -10.17 -18.09 -3.08
N PRO A 149 -10.31 -19.30 -3.66
CA PRO A 149 -9.77 -19.62 -4.97
C PRO A 149 -10.24 -18.66 -6.07
N THR A 150 -11.52 -18.28 -6.03
CA THR A 150 -12.11 -17.34 -7.00
C THR A 150 -11.49 -15.96 -6.90
N MET A 151 -11.31 -15.43 -5.68
CA MET A 151 -10.68 -14.12 -5.49
C MET A 151 -9.19 -14.16 -5.78
N ALA A 152 -8.51 -15.25 -5.43
CA ALA A 152 -7.10 -15.45 -5.76
C ALA A 152 -6.87 -15.47 -7.27
N GLU A 153 -7.70 -16.17 -8.03
CA GLU A 153 -7.64 -16.17 -9.49
C GLU A 153 -7.89 -14.78 -10.07
N LYS A 154 -8.93 -14.09 -9.61
CA LYS A 154 -9.24 -12.72 -10.06
C LYS A 154 -8.08 -11.74 -9.83
N SER A 155 -7.42 -11.86 -8.68
CA SER A 155 -6.37 -10.93 -8.24
C SER A 155 -4.97 -11.28 -8.75
N TYR A 156 -4.65 -12.57 -8.91
CA TYR A 156 -3.28 -13.04 -9.12
C TYR A 156 -3.11 -13.96 -10.34
N ALA A 157 -4.08 -14.07 -11.24
CA ALA A 157 -3.95 -14.81 -12.51
C ALA A 157 -2.76 -14.31 -13.34
N ASN A 158 -2.47 -13.01 -13.26
CA ASN A 158 -1.22 -12.42 -13.74
C ASN A 158 -0.38 -12.00 -12.53
N LYS A 159 0.93 -12.14 -12.66
CA LYS A 159 1.85 -11.62 -11.64
C LYS A 159 1.68 -10.12 -11.45
N ILE A 160 1.87 -9.65 -10.23
CA ILE A 160 1.92 -8.24 -9.86
C ILE A 160 3.22 -7.68 -10.43
N ALA A 161 3.11 -6.82 -11.44
CA ALA A 161 4.26 -6.30 -12.18
C ALA A 161 4.83 -5.01 -11.59
N CYS A 162 4.03 -4.27 -10.81
CA CYS A 162 4.52 -3.03 -10.19
C CYS A 162 5.55 -3.30 -9.09
N PRO A 163 6.59 -2.46 -8.95
CA PRO A 163 7.55 -2.54 -7.86
C PRO A 163 6.85 -2.56 -6.50
N SER A 164 7.29 -3.46 -5.62
CA SER A 164 6.65 -3.67 -4.32
C SER A 164 7.67 -3.85 -3.20
N LEU A 165 7.42 -3.20 -2.06
CA LEU A 165 8.19 -3.33 -0.83
C LEU A 165 7.39 -4.15 0.18
N HIS A 166 7.94 -5.26 0.64
CA HIS A 166 7.29 -6.19 1.55
C HIS A 166 8.00 -6.26 2.90
N PHE A 167 7.25 -6.09 3.98
CA PHE A 167 7.71 -6.28 5.35
C PHE A 167 7.14 -7.59 5.89
N ILE A 168 8.03 -8.54 6.22
CA ILE A 168 7.67 -9.88 6.70
C ILE A 168 8.31 -10.12 8.06
N GLY A 169 7.47 -10.31 9.08
CA GLY A 169 7.93 -10.64 10.43
C GLY A 169 8.28 -12.13 10.57
N ASP A 170 9.41 -12.43 11.20
CA ASP A 170 9.83 -13.82 11.41
C ASP A 170 8.90 -14.59 12.35
N ASN A 171 8.26 -13.87 13.28
CA ASN A 171 7.28 -14.39 14.22
C ASN A 171 5.83 -13.95 13.87
N ASP A 172 5.59 -13.50 12.64
CA ASP A 172 4.26 -13.16 12.15
C ASP A 172 3.48 -14.43 11.79
N PHE A 173 2.25 -14.58 12.30
CA PHE A 173 1.37 -15.69 11.94
C PHE A 173 1.02 -15.73 10.45
N LEU A 174 1.11 -14.58 9.74
CA LEU A 174 0.94 -14.48 8.30
C LEU A 174 2.23 -14.69 7.50
N LYS A 175 3.37 -14.98 8.12
CA LYS A 175 4.67 -15.14 7.43
C LYS A 175 4.59 -16.04 6.21
N GLY A 176 4.08 -17.26 6.36
CA GLY A 176 3.97 -18.22 5.26
C GLY A 176 3.03 -17.76 4.14
N TYR A 177 1.99 -17.00 4.46
CA TYR A 177 1.08 -16.40 3.48
C TYR A 177 1.74 -15.22 2.76
N GLY A 178 2.53 -14.42 3.47
CA GLY A 178 3.33 -13.34 2.88
C GLY A 178 4.38 -13.86 1.90
N GLU A 179 5.04 -14.96 2.23
CA GLU A 179 6.00 -15.62 1.35
C GLU A 179 5.33 -16.15 0.06
N LYS A 180 4.14 -16.74 0.18
CA LYS A 180 3.34 -17.14 -0.99
C LYS A 180 2.88 -15.94 -1.82
N LEU A 181 2.65 -14.78 -1.21
CA LEU A 181 2.33 -13.55 -1.96
C LEU A 181 3.52 -13.10 -2.80
N LEU A 182 4.75 -13.18 -2.28
CA LEU A 182 5.98 -12.83 -3.03
C LEU A 182 6.12 -13.61 -4.33
N GLU A 183 5.70 -14.87 -4.37
CA GLU A 183 5.72 -15.70 -5.59
C GLU A 183 4.87 -15.10 -6.73
N SER A 184 3.90 -14.24 -6.38
CA SER A 184 3.05 -13.53 -7.34
C SER A 184 3.57 -12.16 -7.75
N CYS A 185 4.67 -11.69 -7.16
CA CYS A 185 5.28 -10.40 -7.47
C CYS A 185 6.49 -10.59 -8.38
N VAL A 186 6.73 -9.64 -9.29
CA VAL A 186 7.87 -9.69 -10.23
C VAL A 186 9.05 -8.90 -9.68
N ASP A 187 8.80 -7.73 -9.14
CA ASP A 187 9.82 -6.75 -8.72
C ASP A 187 9.62 -6.42 -7.24
N SER A 188 10.23 -7.24 -6.37
CA SER A 188 10.01 -7.19 -4.93
C SER A 188 11.25 -6.80 -4.16
N PHE A 189 11.11 -5.81 -3.28
CA PHE A 189 12.04 -5.47 -2.22
C PHE A 189 11.54 -6.10 -0.92
N ILE A 190 12.41 -6.82 -0.19
CA ILE A 190 11.97 -7.64 0.94
C ILE A 190 12.72 -7.21 2.20
N VAL A 191 11.97 -6.77 3.19
CA VAL A 191 12.44 -6.51 4.55
C VAL A 191 11.95 -7.62 5.47
N ARG A 192 12.89 -8.38 6.06
CA ARG A 192 12.59 -9.35 7.12
C ARG A 192 12.93 -8.74 8.46
N HIS A 193 12.07 -8.94 9.46
CA HIS A 193 12.29 -8.40 10.80
C HIS A 193 11.92 -9.42 11.88
N PRO A 194 12.58 -9.41 13.05
CA PRO A 194 12.42 -10.45 14.08
C PRO A 194 11.12 -10.33 14.89
N LYS A 195 10.23 -9.40 14.57
CA LYS A 195 8.97 -9.19 15.28
C LYS A 195 7.84 -10.05 14.69
N GLY A 196 6.69 -10.05 15.39
CA GLY A 196 5.44 -10.63 14.93
C GLY A 196 4.67 -9.73 13.99
N HIS A 197 3.34 -9.85 14.01
CA HIS A 197 2.41 -9.12 13.15
C HIS A 197 2.30 -7.65 13.55
N THR A 198 3.19 -6.81 13.05
CA THR A 198 3.26 -5.37 13.40
C THR A 198 3.92 -4.56 12.29
N VAL A 199 3.67 -3.26 12.28
CA VAL A 199 4.51 -2.29 11.55
C VAL A 199 5.88 -2.26 12.24
N PRO A 200 7.01 -2.65 11.60
CA PRO A 200 8.30 -2.73 12.25
C PRO A 200 8.96 -1.35 12.40
N ARG A 201 9.90 -1.24 13.34
CA ARG A 201 10.93 -0.19 13.29
C ARG A 201 11.96 -0.60 12.25
N LEU A 202 12.51 0.37 11.54
CA LEU A 202 13.55 0.14 10.55
C LEU A 202 14.92 0.14 11.24
N ASP A 203 15.57 -1.01 11.31
CA ASP A 203 17.00 -1.11 11.60
C ASP A 203 17.82 -0.74 10.34
N ASP A 204 19.14 -0.70 10.44
CA ASP A 204 19.99 -0.25 9.33
C ASP A 204 19.80 -1.08 8.05
N LYS A 205 19.64 -2.40 8.18
CA LYS A 205 19.41 -3.29 7.04
C LYS A 205 18.04 -3.07 6.41
N SER A 206 17.01 -2.96 7.22
CA SER A 206 15.63 -2.67 6.78
C SER A 206 15.55 -1.30 6.12
N LEU A 207 16.29 -0.33 6.66
CA LEU A 207 16.40 1.02 6.13
C LEU A 207 17.04 1.01 4.74
N GLU A 208 18.16 0.32 4.55
CA GLU A 208 18.86 0.21 3.26
C GLU A 208 17.93 -0.30 2.16
N VAL A 209 17.20 -1.39 2.41
CA VAL A 209 16.23 -1.95 1.45
C VAL A 209 15.10 -0.96 1.17
N THR A 210 14.59 -0.31 2.21
CA THR A 210 13.50 0.68 2.08
C THR A 210 13.96 1.87 1.25
N LEU A 211 15.15 2.41 1.50
CA LEU A 211 15.71 3.53 0.73
C LEU A 211 15.96 3.14 -0.73
N SER A 212 16.45 1.93 -1.00
CA SER A 212 16.65 1.43 -2.38
C SER A 212 15.32 1.36 -3.15
N PHE A 213 14.22 0.94 -2.48
CA PHE A 213 12.89 1.00 -3.08
C PHE A 213 12.45 2.44 -3.35
N LEU A 214 12.65 3.37 -2.40
CA LEU A 214 12.27 4.78 -2.56
C LEU A 214 13.05 5.44 -3.71
N GLU A 215 14.35 5.19 -3.82
CA GLU A 215 15.18 5.70 -4.91
C GLU A 215 14.66 5.26 -6.29
N LYS A 216 14.28 3.97 -6.41
CA LYS A 216 13.70 3.45 -7.64
C LYS A 216 12.40 4.17 -8.00
N ILE A 217 11.45 4.26 -7.08
CA ILE A 217 10.13 4.85 -7.39
C ILE A 217 10.19 6.36 -7.62
N GLU A 218 11.09 7.07 -6.95
CA GLU A 218 11.31 8.51 -7.17
C GLU A 218 11.90 8.77 -8.56
N LYS A 219 12.84 7.93 -8.99
CA LYS A 219 13.42 8.02 -10.34
C LYS A 219 12.33 7.82 -11.40
N GLU A 220 11.54 6.76 -11.29
CA GLU A 220 10.44 6.47 -12.23
C GLU A 220 9.37 7.57 -12.24
N THR A 221 9.02 8.12 -11.07
CA THR A 221 8.05 9.22 -10.95
C THR A 221 8.56 10.50 -11.62
N SER A 222 9.85 10.77 -11.54
CA SER A 222 10.47 11.94 -12.17
C SER A 222 10.54 11.83 -13.69
N GLU A 223 10.85 10.65 -14.22
CA GLU A 223 10.90 10.38 -15.67
C GLU A 223 9.54 10.54 -16.35
N HIS A 224 8.46 10.09 -15.69
CA HIS A 224 7.10 10.25 -16.22
C HIS A 224 6.61 11.71 -16.23
N SER A 225 7.04 12.52 -15.27
CA SER A 225 6.69 13.95 -15.25
C SER A 225 7.35 14.74 -16.39
N SER A 226 8.51 14.33 -16.86
CA SER A 226 9.24 14.97 -17.96
C SER A 226 8.58 14.67 -19.32
N THR A 227 8.09 13.45 -19.53
CA THR A 227 7.43 13.05 -20.79
C THR A 227 6.04 13.70 -20.97
N GLU A 228 5.29 13.92 -19.90
CA GLU A 228 3.97 14.62 -19.98
C GLU A 228 4.09 16.12 -20.29
N VAL A 229 5.25 16.74 -20.01
CA VAL A 229 5.50 18.16 -20.33
C VAL A 229 5.86 18.30 -21.81
N ASP A 230 6.70 17.41 -22.35
CA ASP A 230 7.10 17.44 -23.76
C ASP A 230 5.95 17.17 -24.72
N GLU A 231 4.98 16.30 -24.36
CA GLU A 231 3.79 16.06 -25.19
C GLU A 231 2.80 17.24 -25.22
N LYS A 232 2.79 18.09 -24.21
CA LYS A 232 1.94 19.29 -24.18
C LYS A 232 2.54 20.47 -24.94
N GLU A 233 3.86 20.57 -25.03
CA GLU A 233 4.53 21.62 -25.82
C GLU A 233 4.52 21.34 -27.33
N VAL A 234 4.33 20.11 -27.76
CA VAL A 234 4.27 19.75 -29.20
C VAL A 234 2.85 19.97 -29.81
N CYS A 235 1.84 20.23 -28.99
CA CYS A 235 0.45 20.45 -29.42
C CYS A 235 0.02 21.95 -29.41
N LEU A 236 0.94 22.90 -29.33
CA LEU A 236 0.72 24.33 -29.52
C LEU A 236 1.46 24.81 -30.78
#